data_24e3d5a81bbd666b1db9c59109112af1
#
_entry.id   24e3d5a81bbd666b1db9c59109112af1
#
_cell.length_a   1.000
_cell.length_b   1.000
_cell.length_c   1.000
_cell.angle_alpha   90.00
_cell.angle_beta   90.00
_cell.angle_gamma   90.00
#
_symmetry.space_group_name_H-M   'P 1'
#
loop_
_entity.id
_entity.type
_entity.pdbx_description
1 polymer ?
#
loop_
_entity_poly.entity_id
_entity_poly.type
_entity_poly.pdbx_seq_one_letter_code
_entity_poly.pdbx_strand_id
1 'polypeptide(L)'
;EVVGKRDDGYHNIRSIMQTVSLCDYITVKKDESDAIIIKSDKCNIPTDKRNLVYKACESFFRAAGIKGGAIIEIKKHIPVAAGLAGGSSDAAATLRALNRLYKTGFSEDMLRKIGAIFGADVPYCISGGTALCEGIGDIITPLKPLPRMDLVISIGGEGMSTPAMYAKFDDNMQQNTIDTDGMLDAINKSDARGIAARLGNTFERICCEKRSFI
;
A
#
# COMPACT_ATOMS: atom_id res chain seq x y z
N GLU A 1 -7.52 6.68 -10.53
CA GLU A 1 -8.95 6.91 -10.79
C GLU A 1 -9.80 5.74 -10.35
N VAL A 2 -11.05 6.03 -9.94
CA VAL A 2 -12.09 5.03 -9.74
C VAL A 2 -12.81 4.83 -11.07
N VAL A 3 -12.81 3.59 -11.59
CA VAL A 3 -13.35 3.27 -12.93
C VAL A 3 -14.82 2.87 -12.84
N GLY A 4 -15.25 2.25 -11.76
CA GLY A 4 -16.62 1.83 -11.56
C GLY A 4 -16.84 0.97 -10.33
N LYS A 5 -18.09 0.82 -9.94
CA LYS A 5 -18.50 -0.04 -8.82
C LYS A 5 -18.75 -1.47 -9.32
N ARG A 6 -18.38 -2.45 -8.51
CA ARG A 6 -18.52 -3.88 -8.75
C ARG A 6 -19.75 -4.41 -8.02
N ASP A 7 -20.27 -5.55 -8.45
CA ASP A 7 -21.39 -6.23 -7.80
C ASP A 7 -21.07 -6.73 -6.38
N ASP A 8 -19.76 -6.94 -6.09
CA ASP A 8 -19.28 -7.34 -4.77
C ASP A 8 -19.14 -6.18 -3.78
N GLY A 9 -19.52 -4.95 -4.19
CA GLY A 9 -19.47 -3.73 -3.39
C GLY A 9 -18.11 -3.03 -3.41
N TYR A 10 -17.08 -3.61 -4.00
CA TYR A 10 -15.79 -2.94 -4.24
C TYR A 10 -15.85 -2.04 -5.47
N HIS A 11 -14.78 -1.28 -5.68
CA HIS A 11 -14.63 -0.43 -6.87
C HIS A 11 -13.44 -0.89 -7.69
N ASN A 12 -13.61 -0.91 -9.00
CA ASN A 12 -12.47 -1.01 -9.91
C ASN A 12 -11.73 0.32 -9.91
N ILE A 13 -10.43 0.22 -9.75
CA ILE A 13 -9.52 1.38 -9.82
C ILE A 13 -8.55 1.21 -10.98
N ARG A 14 -7.96 2.32 -11.39
CA ARG A 14 -6.83 2.38 -12.29
C ARG A 14 -5.87 3.43 -11.75
N SER A 15 -4.80 2.98 -11.09
CA SER A 15 -3.92 3.84 -10.31
C SER A 15 -2.46 3.55 -10.63
N ILE A 16 -1.68 4.60 -10.80
CA ILE A 16 -0.24 4.48 -10.92
C ILE A 16 0.36 4.65 -9.53
N MET A 17 1.03 3.60 -9.07
CA MET A 17 1.70 3.58 -7.78
C MET A 17 3.22 3.68 -7.98
N GLN A 18 3.87 4.47 -7.11
CA GLN A 18 5.31 4.70 -7.13
C GLN A 18 5.90 4.54 -5.73
N THR A 19 6.95 3.72 -5.64
CA THR A 19 7.76 3.65 -4.41
C THR A 19 8.59 4.92 -4.27
N VAL A 20 8.62 5.48 -3.06
CA VAL A 20 9.39 6.66 -2.70
C VAL A 20 10.45 6.33 -1.64
N SER A 21 11.37 7.25 -1.36
CA SER A 21 12.46 7.04 -0.40
C SER A 21 12.04 7.12 1.07
N LEU A 22 10.87 7.71 1.37
CA LEU A 22 10.33 7.70 2.73
C LEU A 22 9.96 6.28 3.13
N CYS A 23 10.61 5.72 4.15
CA CYS A 23 10.43 4.32 4.55
C CYS A 23 10.45 4.12 6.06
N ASP A 24 9.78 3.05 6.49
CA ASP A 24 9.87 2.51 7.84
C ASP A 24 10.99 1.46 7.92
N TYR A 25 11.41 1.13 9.11
CA TYR A 25 12.39 0.05 9.32
C TYR A 25 11.73 -1.09 10.08
N ILE A 26 11.83 -2.29 9.51
CA ILE A 26 11.28 -3.51 10.07
C ILE A 26 12.43 -4.46 10.41
N THR A 27 12.57 -4.79 11.68
CA THR A 27 13.50 -5.82 12.15
C THR A 27 12.71 -7.06 12.55
N VAL A 28 13.09 -8.22 12.00
CA VAL A 28 12.43 -9.50 12.30
C VAL A 28 13.43 -10.47 12.89
N LYS A 29 13.10 -11.05 14.03
CA LYS A 29 13.87 -12.11 14.70
C LYS A 29 12.97 -13.33 14.89
N LYS A 30 13.55 -14.54 14.83
CA LYS A 30 12.82 -15.76 15.21
C LYS A 30 12.45 -15.71 16.68
N ASP A 31 11.29 -16.22 17.00
CA ASP A 31 10.89 -16.54 18.36
C ASP A 31 10.64 -18.04 18.49
N GLU A 32 11.23 -18.67 19.51
CA GLU A 32 11.15 -20.12 19.71
C GLU A 32 9.85 -20.55 20.39
N SER A 33 9.11 -19.61 20.97
CA SER A 33 7.83 -19.84 21.64
C SER A 33 6.63 -19.92 20.69
N ASP A 34 6.85 -19.93 19.37
CA ASP A 34 5.80 -19.85 18.34
C ASP A 34 4.91 -18.59 18.43
N ALA A 35 5.31 -17.58 19.20
CA ALA A 35 4.55 -16.35 19.39
C ALA A 35 4.85 -15.32 18.30
N ILE A 36 3.85 -14.49 17.98
CA ILE A 36 4.02 -13.28 17.17
C ILE A 36 4.00 -12.09 18.10
N ILE A 37 5.14 -11.44 18.25
CA ILE A 37 5.33 -10.30 19.15
C ILE A 37 5.69 -9.08 18.32
N ILE A 38 4.87 -8.02 18.38
CA ILE A 38 5.12 -6.76 17.69
C ILE A 38 5.51 -5.70 18.72
N LYS A 39 6.57 -4.96 18.41
CA LYS A 39 7.02 -3.78 19.12
C LYS A 39 7.02 -2.60 18.16
N SER A 40 6.59 -1.44 18.60
CA SER A 40 6.63 -0.19 17.82
C SER A 40 7.16 0.94 18.65
N ASP A 41 7.87 1.88 18.01
CA ASP A 41 8.30 3.14 18.60
C ASP A 41 7.16 4.17 18.69
N LYS A 42 5.98 3.87 18.13
CA LYS A 42 4.77 4.71 18.15
C LYS A 42 3.66 4.03 18.94
N CYS A 43 3.10 4.73 19.93
CA CYS A 43 2.03 4.20 20.80
C CYS A 43 0.66 4.05 20.10
N ASN A 44 0.43 4.75 19.00
CA ASN A 44 -0.83 4.70 18.24
C ASN A 44 -0.88 3.57 17.21
N ILE A 45 0.13 2.69 17.15
CA ILE A 45 0.15 1.53 16.27
C ILE A 45 -0.27 0.29 17.05
N PRO A 46 -1.31 -0.45 16.61
CA PRO A 46 -1.68 -1.72 17.23
C PRO A 46 -0.52 -2.72 17.20
N THR A 47 -0.31 -3.44 18.29
CA THR A 47 0.70 -4.50 18.40
C THR A 47 0.07 -5.91 18.44
N ASP A 48 -1.19 -6.01 18.04
CA ASP A 48 -2.00 -7.22 18.04
C ASP A 48 -2.51 -7.56 16.61
N LYS A 49 -3.50 -8.46 16.52
CA LYS A 49 -4.12 -8.94 15.27
C LYS A 49 -4.72 -7.85 14.37
N ARG A 50 -4.90 -6.64 14.86
CA ARG A 50 -5.35 -5.48 14.08
C ARG A 50 -4.23 -4.96 13.16
N ASN A 51 -2.98 -5.22 13.50
CA ASN A 51 -1.82 -4.80 12.70
C ASN A 51 -1.63 -5.71 11.48
N LEU A 52 -1.39 -5.13 10.30
CA LEU A 52 -1.12 -5.89 9.07
C LEU A 52 0.16 -6.73 9.17
N VAL A 53 1.15 -6.29 9.96
CA VAL A 53 2.38 -7.06 10.22
C VAL A 53 2.06 -8.35 10.98
N TYR A 54 1.13 -8.32 11.95
CA TYR A 54 0.66 -9.53 12.65
C TYR A 54 0.00 -10.50 11.67
N LYS A 55 -0.92 -9.99 10.83
CA LYS A 55 -1.59 -10.78 9.80
C LYS A 55 -0.63 -11.36 8.77
N ALA A 56 0.43 -10.62 8.43
CA ALA A 56 1.49 -11.10 7.55
C ALA A 56 2.20 -12.32 8.15
N CYS A 57 2.56 -12.29 9.43
CA CYS A 57 3.16 -13.43 10.13
C CYS A 57 2.23 -14.64 10.17
N GLU A 58 0.97 -14.46 10.59
CA GLU A 58 0.00 -15.56 10.63
C GLU A 58 -0.20 -16.20 9.24
N SER A 59 -0.37 -15.37 8.21
CA SER A 59 -0.59 -15.84 6.84
C SER A 59 0.65 -16.53 6.27
N PHE A 60 1.85 -16.02 6.58
CA PHE A 60 3.11 -16.62 6.19
C PHE A 60 3.30 -18.01 6.81
N PHE A 61 3.16 -18.15 8.12
CA PHE A 61 3.33 -19.43 8.81
C PHE A 61 2.30 -20.46 8.34
N ARG A 62 1.05 -20.03 8.12
CA ARG A 62 0.01 -20.89 7.54
C ARG A 62 0.37 -21.37 6.13
N ALA A 63 0.82 -20.47 5.26
CA ALA A 63 1.18 -20.82 3.89
C ALA A 63 2.41 -21.73 3.83
N ALA A 64 3.35 -21.56 4.76
CA ALA A 64 4.56 -22.39 4.87
C ALA A 64 4.27 -23.76 5.51
N GLY A 65 3.11 -23.96 6.14
CA GLY A 65 2.81 -25.19 6.86
C GLY A 65 3.73 -25.46 8.06
N ILE A 66 4.32 -24.41 8.64
CA ILE A 66 5.26 -24.51 9.75
C ILE A 66 4.69 -23.85 11.01
N LYS A 67 5.03 -24.42 12.16
CA LYS A 67 4.94 -23.70 13.42
C LYS A 67 6.15 -22.78 13.54
N GLY A 68 5.94 -21.53 13.97
CA GLY A 68 7.02 -20.60 14.13
C GLY A 68 6.54 -19.29 14.70
N GLY A 69 7.45 -18.60 15.37
CA GLY A 69 7.19 -17.31 16.00
C GLY A 69 8.16 -16.23 15.51
N ALA A 70 7.75 -15.00 15.66
CA ALA A 70 8.58 -13.87 15.28
C ALA A 70 8.44 -12.70 16.25
N ILE A 71 9.55 -12.05 16.53
CA ILE A 71 9.59 -10.75 17.19
C ILE A 71 9.85 -9.72 16.10
N ILE A 72 8.90 -8.80 15.93
CA ILE A 72 8.95 -7.75 14.93
C ILE A 72 9.08 -6.39 15.62
N GLU A 73 10.12 -5.65 15.28
CA GLU A 73 10.32 -4.28 15.74
C GLU A 73 10.05 -3.32 14.57
N ILE A 74 9.09 -2.41 14.75
CA ILE A 74 8.66 -1.42 13.75
C ILE A 74 9.17 -0.06 14.19
N LYS A 75 10.00 0.59 13.36
CA LYS A 75 10.41 1.98 13.54
C LYS A 75 9.73 2.82 12.45
N LYS A 76 8.72 3.59 12.86
CA LYS A 76 7.83 4.34 11.95
C LYS A 76 8.37 5.72 11.60
N HIS A 77 8.52 5.97 10.30
CA HIS A 77 8.76 7.28 9.73
C HIS A 77 7.64 7.69 8.76
N ILE A 78 7.01 6.71 8.10
CA ILE A 78 5.83 6.96 7.26
C ILE A 78 4.68 7.36 8.17
N PRO A 79 4.04 8.52 7.95
CA PRO A 79 2.89 8.97 8.73
C PRO A 79 1.75 7.96 8.73
N VAL A 80 1.17 7.74 9.90
CA VAL A 80 0.08 6.77 10.09
C VAL A 80 -1.23 7.33 9.53
N ALA A 81 -2.00 6.49 8.83
CA ALA A 81 -3.29 6.85 8.23
C ALA A 81 -3.23 8.01 7.21
N ALA A 82 -2.09 8.24 6.59
CA ALA A 82 -1.86 9.33 5.64
C ALA A 82 -2.08 8.93 4.15
N GLY A 83 -2.62 7.75 3.87
CA GLY A 83 -2.80 7.29 2.48
C GLY A 83 -1.51 6.86 1.76
N LEU A 84 -0.41 6.67 2.51
CA LEU A 84 0.91 6.33 1.96
C LEU A 84 1.25 4.83 2.03
N ALA A 85 0.26 3.97 2.20
CA ALA A 85 0.40 2.52 2.31
C ALA A 85 1.44 2.03 3.35
N GLY A 86 1.74 2.82 4.41
CA GLY A 86 2.79 2.51 5.39
C GLY A 86 2.59 1.16 6.08
N GLY A 87 1.37 0.83 6.51
CA GLY A 87 1.08 -0.48 7.11
C GLY A 87 1.23 -1.63 6.12
N SER A 88 0.89 -1.42 4.86
CA SER A 88 1.03 -2.43 3.79
C SER A 88 2.50 -2.65 3.43
N SER A 89 3.31 -1.59 3.41
CA SER A 89 4.76 -1.70 3.19
C SER A 89 5.47 -2.41 4.36
N ASP A 90 5.06 -2.16 5.61
CA ASP A 90 5.57 -2.86 6.79
C ASP A 90 5.27 -4.37 6.70
N ALA A 91 4.05 -4.73 6.32
CA ALA A 91 3.64 -6.11 6.13
C ALA A 91 4.40 -6.80 4.98
N ALA A 92 4.59 -6.12 3.85
CA ALA A 92 5.38 -6.62 2.73
C ALA A 92 6.84 -6.86 3.12
N ALA A 93 7.45 -5.91 3.84
CA ALA A 93 8.80 -6.06 4.38
C ALA A 93 8.90 -7.26 5.34
N THR A 94 7.89 -7.45 6.18
CA THR A 94 7.80 -8.59 7.11
C THR A 94 7.74 -9.91 6.36
N LEU A 95 6.87 -10.05 5.33
CA LEU A 95 6.79 -11.25 4.51
C LEU A 95 8.13 -11.60 3.85
N ARG A 96 8.81 -10.61 3.28
CA ARG A 96 10.14 -10.80 2.68
C ARG A 96 11.19 -11.23 3.72
N ALA A 97 11.16 -10.60 4.90
CA ALA A 97 12.09 -10.91 5.98
C ALA A 97 11.87 -12.34 6.50
N LEU A 98 10.61 -12.75 6.72
CA LEU A 98 10.26 -14.11 7.14
C LEU A 98 10.68 -15.15 6.10
N ASN A 99 10.44 -14.89 4.80
CA ASN A 99 10.85 -15.78 3.73
C ASN A 99 12.37 -16.06 3.75
N ARG A 100 13.18 -15.03 3.98
CA ARG A 100 14.64 -15.17 4.13
C ARG A 100 15.01 -15.87 5.42
N LEU A 101 14.40 -15.49 6.53
CA LEU A 101 14.72 -15.96 7.88
C LEU A 101 14.38 -17.45 8.06
N TYR A 102 13.23 -17.89 7.52
CA TYR A 102 12.75 -19.27 7.58
C TYR A 102 13.18 -20.11 6.37
N LYS A 103 13.84 -19.49 5.37
CA LYS A 103 14.35 -20.14 4.16
C LYS A 103 13.29 -20.95 3.41
N THR A 104 12.04 -20.42 3.36
CA THR A 104 10.92 -21.13 2.71
C THR A 104 11.01 -21.15 1.19
N GLY A 105 11.82 -20.28 0.57
CA GLY A 105 12.00 -20.24 -0.88
C GLY A 105 10.76 -19.76 -1.64
N PHE A 106 9.81 -19.09 -0.98
CA PHE A 106 8.63 -18.54 -1.67
C PHE A 106 9.04 -17.54 -2.73
N SER A 107 8.45 -17.68 -3.93
CA SER A 107 8.61 -16.71 -5.00
C SER A 107 7.92 -15.39 -4.62
N GLU A 108 8.24 -14.32 -5.34
CA GLU A 108 7.56 -13.03 -5.16
C GLU A 108 6.05 -13.15 -5.42
N ASP A 109 5.65 -13.93 -6.43
CA ASP A 109 4.24 -14.22 -6.72
C ASP A 109 3.54 -14.90 -5.54
N MET A 110 4.20 -15.85 -4.87
CA MET A 110 3.63 -16.49 -3.70
C MET A 110 3.47 -15.50 -2.55
N LEU A 111 4.47 -14.65 -2.31
CA LEU A 111 4.38 -13.61 -1.29
C LEU A 111 3.26 -12.60 -1.60
N ARG A 112 3.07 -12.22 -2.89
CA ARG A 112 1.94 -11.36 -3.30
C ARG A 112 0.60 -12.02 -3.01
N LYS A 113 0.43 -13.30 -3.33
CA LYS A 113 -0.79 -14.05 -3.01
C LYS A 113 -1.07 -14.11 -1.52
N ILE A 114 -0.04 -14.32 -0.70
CA ILE A 114 -0.16 -14.27 0.77
C ILE A 114 -0.58 -12.88 1.21
N GLY A 115 0.03 -11.82 0.68
CA GLY A 115 -0.25 -10.42 1.02
C GLY A 115 -1.67 -9.99 0.67
N ALA A 116 -2.18 -10.43 -0.49
CA ALA A 116 -3.53 -10.11 -0.96
C ALA A 116 -4.65 -10.59 -0.01
N ILE A 117 -4.38 -11.60 0.82
CA ILE A 117 -5.38 -12.14 1.77
C ILE A 117 -5.80 -11.10 2.82
N PHE A 118 -4.91 -10.17 3.19
CA PHE A 118 -5.14 -9.28 4.31
C PHE A 118 -4.93 -7.78 3.99
N GLY A 119 -4.52 -7.42 2.78
CA GLY A 119 -4.37 -6.02 2.39
C GLY A 119 -4.19 -5.83 0.89
N ALA A 120 -5.03 -4.98 0.29
CA ALA A 120 -5.05 -4.74 -1.16
C ALA A 120 -3.74 -4.14 -1.70
N ASP A 121 -3.08 -3.26 -0.93
CA ASP A 121 -1.82 -2.61 -1.34
C ASP A 121 -0.57 -3.47 -1.07
N VAL A 122 -0.68 -4.56 -0.27
CA VAL A 122 0.47 -5.40 0.10
C VAL A 122 1.14 -6.03 -1.13
N PRO A 123 0.39 -6.57 -2.11
CA PRO A 123 1.00 -7.10 -3.34
C PRO A 123 1.86 -6.08 -4.07
N TYR A 124 1.39 -4.85 -4.23
CA TYR A 124 2.20 -3.78 -4.83
C TYR A 124 3.44 -3.48 -3.97
N CYS A 125 3.30 -3.36 -2.65
CA CYS A 125 4.43 -3.11 -1.74
C CYS A 125 5.49 -4.24 -1.77
N ILE A 126 5.10 -5.45 -2.15
CA ILE A 126 6.04 -6.55 -2.40
C ILE A 126 6.80 -6.32 -3.70
N SER A 127 6.17 -5.94 -4.79
CA SER A 127 6.84 -5.69 -6.06
C SER A 127 7.63 -4.38 -6.05
N GLY A 128 7.01 -3.30 -5.58
CA GLY A 128 7.59 -1.96 -5.56
C GLY A 128 7.75 -1.34 -6.95
N GLY A 129 8.55 -0.27 -7.01
CA GLY A 129 8.86 0.43 -8.25
C GLY A 129 7.73 1.31 -8.75
N THR A 130 7.59 1.41 -10.07
CA THR A 130 6.49 2.08 -10.77
C THR A 130 5.56 1.02 -11.34
N ALA A 131 4.28 1.07 -11.03
CA ALA A 131 3.31 0.09 -11.54
C ALA A 131 1.94 0.72 -11.79
N LEU A 132 1.24 0.19 -12.79
CA LEU A 132 -0.19 0.38 -12.96
C LEU A 132 -0.89 -0.70 -12.12
N CYS A 133 -1.77 -0.26 -11.22
CA CYS A 133 -2.58 -1.13 -10.37
C CYS A 133 -4.04 -0.99 -10.78
N GLU A 134 -4.67 -2.11 -11.16
CA GLU A 134 -6.03 -2.21 -11.65
C GLU A 134 -6.84 -3.20 -10.81
N GLY A 135 -8.10 -3.45 -11.16
CA GLY A 135 -9.02 -4.23 -10.36
C GLY A 135 -9.32 -3.50 -9.04
N ILE A 136 -9.21 -4.17 -7.89
CA ILE A 136 -9.29 -3.52 -6.58
C ILE A 136 -7.92 -3.02 -6.08
N GLY A 137 -6.90 -2.97 -6.96
CA GLY A 137 -5.50 -2.68 -6.68
C GLY A 137 -4.60 -3.92 -6.73
N ASP A 138 -5.15 -5.06 -7.10
CA ASP A 138 -4.53 -6.39 -7.06
C ASP A 138 -3.92 -6.84 -8.40
N ILE A 139 -4.32 -6.24 -9.51
CA ILE A 139 -3.74 -6.47 -10.84
C ILE A 139 -2.59 -5.47 -11.02
N ILE A 140 -1.36 -5.97 -10.93
CA ILE A 140 -0.16 -5.13 -10.93
C ILE A 140 0.61 -5.32 -12.22
N THR A 141 0.68 -4.27 -13.02
CA THR A 141 1.48 -4.22 -14.26
C THR A 141 2.69 -3.32 -14.03
N PRO A 142 3.93 -3.88 -13.98
CA PRO A 142 5.13 -3.07 -13.87
C PRO A 142 5.26 -2.09 -15.03
N LEU A 143 5.67 -0.86 -14.72
CA LEU A 143 5.91 0.20 -15.70
C LEU A 143 7.40 0.53 -15.77
N LYS A 144 7.77 1.32 -16.78
CA LYS A 144 9.10 1.92 -16.86
C LYS A 144 9.36 2.73 -15.58
N PRO A 145 10.54 2.59 -14.95
CA PRO A 145 10.90 3.39 -13.79
C PRO A 145 10.78 4.89 -14.08
N LEU A 146 10.24 5.64 -13.13
CA LEU A 146 10.20 7.09 -13.21
C LEU A 146 11.62 7.68 -13.24
N PRO A 147 11.83 8.81 -13.93
CA PRO A 147 13.06 9.56 -13.80
C PRO A 147 13.23 10.00 -12.33
N ARG A 148 14.47 10.23 -11.91
CA ARG A 148 14.73 10.76 -10.56
C ARG A 148 14.05 12.11 -10.40
N MET A 149 13.20 12.22 -9.40
CA MET A 149 12.42 13.41 -9.06
C MET A 149 12.40 13.61 -7.55
N ASP A 150 12.43 14.87 -7.13
CA ASP A 150 12.18 15.23 -5.74
C ASP A 150 10.67 15.40 -5.53
N LEU A 151 10.15 14.82 -4.45
CA LEU A 151 8.73 14.85 -4.11
C LEU A 151 8.53 15.56 -2.78
N VAL A 152 7.53 16.44 -2.72
CA VAL A 152 7.06 17.05 -1.47
C VAL A 152 5.74 16.38 -1.10
N ILE A 153 5.69 15.81 0.11
CA ILE A 153 4.48 15.18 0.66
C ILE A 153 3.90 16.13 1.71
N SER A 154 2.70 16.62 1.47
CA SER A 154 1.93 17.42 2.44
C SER A 154 0.84 16.55 3.06
N ILE A 155 0.71 16.61 4.39
CA ILE A 155 -0.22 15.78 5.15
C ILE A 155 -1.14 16.67 5.96
N GLY A 156 -2.43 16.52 5.75
CA GLY A 156 -3.46 17.21 6.53
C GLY A 156 -3.65 16.59 7.93
N GLY A 157 -4.28 17.35 8.85
CA GLY A 157 -4.34 17.01 10.28
C GLY A 157 -5.15 15.76 10.65
N GLU A 158 -6.12 15.30 9.85
CA GLU A 158 -6.94 14.13 10.17
C GLU A 158 -6.94 13.12 9.03
N GLY A 159 -6.71 11.85 9.35
CA GLY A 159 -6.83 10.75 8.41
C GLY A 159 -8.26 10.56 7.93
N MET A 160 -8.43 10.09 6.69
CA MET A 160 -9.75 9.78 6.13
C MET A 160 -9.93 8.27 5.99
N SER A 161 -11.11 7.78 6.36
CA SER A 161 -11.48 6.37 6.20
C SER A 161 -11.72 6.06 4.72
N THR A 162 -10.99 5.11 4.15
CA THR A 162 -11.16 4.65 2.77
C THR A 162 -12.60 4.24 2.45
N PRO A 163 -13.30 3.44 3.29
CA PRO A 163 -14.71 3.13 3.05
C PRO A 163 -15.61 4.36 2.99
N ALA A 164 -15.38 5.35 3.86
CA ALA A 164 -16.17 6.59 3.85
C ALA A 164 -15.91 7.44 2.59
N MET A 165 -14.70 7.36 2.02
CA MET A 165 -14.39 8.04 0.75
C MET A 165 -15.13 7.41 -0.42
N TYR A 166 -15.15 6.08 -0.52
CA TYR A 166 -15.89 5.37 -1.55
C TYR A 166 -17.41 5.58 -1.44
N ALA A 167 -17.96 5.56 -0.22
CA ALA A 167 -19.38 5.85 -0.02
C ALA A 167 -19.75 7.27 -0.53
N LYS A 168 -18.93 8.26 -0.25
CA LYS A 168 -19.12 9.62 -0.75
C LYS A 168 -18.93 9.75 -2.26
N PHE A 169 -18.00 8.98 -2.82
CA PHE A 169 -17.84 8.90 -4.27
C PHE A 169 -19.11 8.35 -4.94
N ASP A 170 -19.71 7.31 -4.37
CA ASP A 170 -20.98 6.73 -4.86
C ASP A 170 -22.13 7.74 -4.82
N ASP A 171 -22.20 8.56 -3.76
CA ASP A 171 -23.25 9.59 -3.60
C ASP A 171 -23.09 10.75 -4.61
N ASN A 172 -21.87 11.02 -5.07
CA ASN A 172 -21.52 12.20 -5.87
C ASN A 172 -21.03 11.84 -7.28
N MET A 173 -21.47 10.72 -7.89
CA MET A 173 -21.02 10.20 -9.18
C MET A 173 -20.63 11.30 -10.19
N GLN A 174 -19.49 11.93 -10.00
CA GLN A 174 -18.95 12.95 -10.91
C GLN A 174 -18.04 12.29 -11.94
N GLN A 175 -18.04 12.87 -13.14
CA GLN A 175 -17.14 12.40 -14.21
C GLN A 175 -15.70 12.36 -13.73
N ASN A 176 -15.04 11.22 -13.93
CA ASN A 176 -13.63 11.06 -13.68
C ASN A 176 -12.84 11.96 -14.64
N THR A 177 -12.02 12.85 -14.08
CA THR A 177 -11.21 13.82 -14.85
C THR A 177 -9.73 13.44 -14.83
N ILE A 178 -9.38 12.25 -14.38
CA ILE A 178 -8.00 11.78 -14.28
C ILE A 178 -7.52 11.26 -15.64
N ASP A 179 -6.42 11.82 -16.14
CA ASP A 179 -5.79 11.45 -17.40
C ASP A 179 -4.74 10.34 -17.18
N THR A 180 -5.20 9.13 -16.87
CA THR A 180 -4.32 7.98 -16.64
C THR A 180 -3.55 7.59 -17.91
N ASP A 181 -4.16 7.68 -19.09
CA ASP A 181 -3.50 7.33 -20.35
C ASP A 181 -2.39 8.33 -20.70
N GLY A 182 -2.64 9.63 -20.53
CA GLY A 182 -1.60 10.64 -20.68
C GLY A 182 -0.49 10.50 -19.64
N MET A 183 -0.80 10.07 -18.41
CA MET A 183 0.22 9.75 -17.41
C MET A 183 1.10 8.58 -17.86
N LEU A 184 0.52 7.51 -18.38
CA LEU A 184 1.25 6.35 -18.92
C LEU A 184 2.16 6.75 -20.08
N ASP A 185 1.67 7.61 -20.98
CA ASP A 185 2.47 8.14 -22.10
C ASP A 185 3.65 8.99 -21.59
N ALA A 186 3.42 9.87 -20.61
CA ALA A 186 4.47 10.67 -20.00
C ALA A 186 5.55 9.81 -19.29
N ILE A 187 5.13 8.72 -18.60
CA ILE A 187 6.04 7.75 -17.99
C ILE A 187 6.89 7.07 -19.07
N ASN A 188 6.27 6.58 -20.14
CA ASN A 188 6.98 5.92 -21.25
C ASN A 188 8.03 6.84 -21.89
N LYS A 189 7.72 8.12 -22.00
CA LYS A 189 8.63 9.15 -22.53
C LYS A 189 9.66 9.65 -21.52
N SER A 190 9.55 9.24 -20.24
CA SER A 190 10.33 9.80 -19.12
C SER A 190 10.19 11.33 -19.01
N ASP A 191 9.01 11.85 -19.31
CA ASP A 191 8.69 13.28 -19.25
C ASP A 191 8.25 13.67 -17.82
N ALA A 192 9.20 14.13 -17.02
CA ALA A 192 8.94 14.54 -15.64
C ALA A 192 7.91 15.68 -15.52
N ARG A 193 7.87 16.62 -16.49
CA ARG A 193 6.88 17.70 -16.50
C ARG A 193 5.50 17.19 -16.87
N GLY A 194 5.41 16.30 -17.85
CA GLY A 194 4.18 15.64 -18.23
C GLY A 194 3.59 14.80 -17.11
N ILE A 195 4.44 14.10 -16.34
CA ILE A 195 4.06 13.35 -15.13
C ILE A 195 3.50 14.31 -14.07
N ALA A 196 4.24 15.38 -13.73
CA ALA A 196 3.83 16.35 -12.72
C ALA A 196 2.49 17.04 -13.06
N ALA A 197 2.27 17.35 -14.33
CA ALA A 197 1.05 18.01 -14.81
C ALA A 197 -0.21 17.09 -14.76
N ARG A 198 -0.02 15.77 -14.60
CA ARG A 198 -1.10 14.77 -14.57
C ARG A 198 -1.31 14.12 -13.21
N LEU A 199 -0.64 14.62 -12.18
CA LEU A 199 -0.93 14.21 -10.81
C LEU A 199 -2.39 14.53 -10.50
N GLY A 200 -3.09 13.58 -9.91
CA GLY A 200 -4.48 13.76 -9.54
C GLY A 200 -5.06 12.51 -8.89
N ASN A 201 -6.11 12.71 -8.11
CA ASN A 201 -6.84 11.64 -7.45
C ASN A 201 -8.35 11.92 -7.51
N THR A 202 -9.12 10.90 -7.87
CA THR A 202 -10.59 10.99 -7.90
C THR A 202 -11.18 11.51 -6.58
N PHE A 203 -10.51 11.25 -5.47
CA PHE A 203 -10.97 11.68 -4.14
C PHE A 203 -10.60 13.12 -3.77
N GLU A 204 -9.80 13.83 -4.55
CA GLU A 204 -9.37 15.20 -4.21
C GLU A 204 -10.57 16.14 -3.97
N ARG A 205 -11.54 16.14 -4.86
CA ARG A 205 -12.74 16.98 -4.71
C ARG A 205 -13.50 16.66 -3.43
N ILE A 206 -13.69 15.38 -3.11
CA ILE A 206 -14.39 14.93 -1.91
C ILE A 206 -13.64 15.33 -0.64
N CYS A 207 -12.30 15.35 -0.69
CA CYS A 207 -11.46 15.81 0.40
C CYS A 207 -11.54 17.32 0.58
N CYS A 208 -11.50 18.10 -0.51
CA CYS A 208 -11.48 19.57 -0.48
C CYS A 208 -12.80 20.17 -0.01
N GLU A 209 -13.95 19.60 -0.35
CA GLU A 209 -15.25 20.08 0.11
C GLU A 209 -15.42 20.11 1.63
N LYS A 210 -14.70 19.29 2.37
CA LYS A 210 -14.70 19.27 3.84
C LYS A 210 -13.66 20.18 4.49
N ARG A 211 -12.71 20.69 3.74
CA ARG A 211 -11.56 21.43 4.28
C ARG A 211 -11.32 22.70 3.47
N SER A 212 -11.99 23.79 3.85
CA SER A 212 -11.75 25.14 3.32
C SER A 212 -10.38 25.73 3.74
N PHE A 213 -9.36 24.92 4.02
CA PHE A 213 -8.05 25.33 4.51
C PHE A 213 -6.89 24.55 3.84
N ILE A 214 -6.87 24.52 2.51
CA ILE A 214 -5.61 24.28 1.77
C ILE A 214 -5.54 25.29 0.65
#